data_11be3612022d905a0dae55ba09e557c8
#
_entry.id   11be3612022d905a0dae55ba09e557c8
#
_cell.length_a   1.000
_cell.length_b   1.000
_cell.length_c   1.000
_cell.angle_alpha   90.00
_cell.angle_beta   90.00
_cell.angle_gamma   90.00
#
_symmetry.space_group_name_H-M   'P 1'
#
loop_
_entity.id
_entity.type
_entity.pdbx_description
1 polymer ?
#
loop_
_entity_poly.entity_id
_entity_poly.type
_entity_poly.pdbx_seq_one_letter_code
_entity_poly.pdbx_strand_id
1 'polypeptide(L)'
;MLIVKKFGGTSVANKERIFNVANRCIEEYRKGNDVVVVLSAMGKYTDELITMARDVNEKPPKREMDMLFTIGEQMSVALMAMAMDKLGVPAVSLNKS
;
A
#
# COMPACT_ATOMS: atom_id res chain seq x y z
N MET A 1 4.21 12.04 -19.26
CA MET A 1 5.40 11.69 -18.48
C MET A 1 5.03 10.58 -17.49
N LEU A 2 5.91 9.65 -17.26
CA LEU A 2 5.72 8.64 -16.23
C LEU A 2 6.17 9.19 -14.87
N ILE A 3 5.28 9.13 -13.89
CA ILE A 3 5.57 9.58 -12.53
C ILE A 3 5.46 8.38 -11.60
N VAL A 4 6.49 8.14 -10.79
CA VAL A 4 6.48 7.11 -9.76
C VAL A 4 6.40 7.80 -8.41
N LYS A 5 5.35 7.47 -7.65
CA LYS A 5 5.16 8.02 -6.30
C LYS A 5 5.23 6.90 -5.28
N LYS A 6 6.03 7.11 -4.24
CA LYS A 6 6.19 6.14 -3.15
C LYS A 6 5.65 6.74 -1.85
N PHE A 7 4.81 5.99 -1.16
CA PHE A 7 4.21 6.42 0.10
C PHE A 7 4.51 5.41 1.21
N GLY A 8 4.92 5.93 2.36
CA GLY A 8 5.19 5.11 3.53
C GLY A 8 3.93 4.74 4.31
N GLY A 9 4.11 3.95 5.37
CA GLY A 9 2.99 3.42 6.15
C GLY A 9 2.11 4.46 6.82
N THR A 10 2.67 5.61 7.22
CA THR A 10 1.87 6.69 7.80
C THR A 10 0.95 7.37 6.78
N SER A 11 1.38 7.42 5.52
CA SER A 11 0.56 8.03 4.45
C SER A 11 -0.63 7.18 4.04
N VAL A 12 -0.66 5.90 4.42
CA VAL A 12 -1.76 4.98 4.13
C VAL A 12 -2.37 4.40 5.41
N ALA A 13 -2.17 5.06 6.54
CA ALA A 13 -2.52 4.54 7.85
C ALA A 13 -4.02 4.35 8.11
N ASN A 14 -4.87 5.10 7.42
CA ASN A 14 -6.31 5.01 7.58
C ASN A 14 -7.02 5.42 6.29
N LYS A 15 -8.36 5.31 6.29
CA LYS A 15 -9.21 5.64 5.16
C LYS A 15 -8.98 7.06 4.64
N GLU A 16 -8.92 8.03 5.52
CA GLU A 16 -8.74 9.43 5.14
C GLU A 16 -7.42 9.66 4.42
N ARG A 17 -6.34 9.09 4.94
CA ARG A 17 -5.03 9.21 4.33
C ARG A 17 -4.93 8.49 2.99
N ILE A 18 -5.59 7.34 2.86
CA ILE A 18 -5.67 6.62 1.59
C ILE A 18 -6.33 7.50 0.53
N PHE A 19 -7.45 8.15 0.84
CA PHE A 19 -8.12 9.06 -0.08
C PHE A 19 -7.28 10.29 -0.41
N ASN A 20 -6.52 10.81 0.55
CA ASN A 20 -5.60 11.93 0.29
C ASN A 20 -4.53 11.53 -0.74
N VAL A 21 -3.94 10.36 -0.59
CA VAL A 21 -2.95 9.85 -1.56
C VAL A 21 -3.61 9.61 -2.92
N ALA A 22 -4.79 8.99 -2.94
CA ALA A 22 -5.51 8.76 -4.18
C ALA A 22 -5.77 10.07 -4.94
N ASN A 23 -6.21 11.11 -4.25
CA ASN A 23 -6.46 12.41 -4.85
C ASN A 23 -5.20 13.04 -5.43
N ARG A 24 -4.05 12.93 -4.75
CA ARG A 24 -2.77 13.41 -5.26
C ARG A 24 -2.37 12.69 -6.54
N CYS A 25 -2.55 11.39 -6.58
CA CYS A 25 -2.23 10.60 -7.76
C CYS A 25 -3.16 10.94 -8.94
N ILE A 26 -4.44 11.15 -8.65
CA ILE A 26 -5.42 11.52 -9.66
C ILE A 26 -5.13 12.91 -10.24
N GLU A 27 -4.67 13.86 -9.43
CA GLU A 27 -4.26 15.17 -9.92
C GLU A 27 -3.17 15.06 -10.98
N GLU A 28 -2.15 14.23 -10.72
CA GLU A 28 -1.07 14.01 -11.68
C GLU A 28 -1.56 13.30 -12.94
N TYR A 29 -2.45 12.32 -12.77
CA TYR A 29 -3.05 11.61 -13.90
C TYR A 29 -3.86 12.56 -14.79
N ARG A 30 -4.63 13.46 -14.21
CA ARG A 30 -5.44 14.44 -14.96
C ARG A 30 -4.62 15.48 -15.70
N LYS A 31 -3.36 15.69 -15.32
CA LYS A 31 -2.41 16.52 -16.04
C LYS A 31 -1.85 15.83 -17.29
N GLY A 32 -2.25 14.59 -17.55
CA GLY A 32 -1.77 13.83 -18.70
C GLY A 32 -0.59 12.90 -18.39
N ASN A 33 -0.27 12.70 -17.11
CA ASN A 33 0.83 11.85 -16.72
C ASN A 33 0.34 10.41 -16.45
N ASP A 34 1.21 9.44 -16.71
CA ASP A 34 1.02 8.08 -16.22
C ASP A 34 1.58 8.00 -14.81
N VAL A 35 0.85 7.40 -13.90
CA VAL A 35 1.23 7.36 -12.48
C VAL A 35 1.35 5.92 -12.01
N VAL A 36 2.52 5.60 -11.46
CA VAL A 36 2.77 4.34 -10.76
C VAL A 36 2.90 4.66 -9.27
N VAL A 37 2.11 3.97 -8.47
CA VAL A 37 2.08 4.19 -7.02
C VAL A 37 2.67 2.98 -6.30
N VAL A 38 3.66 3.22 -5.46
CA VAL A 38 4.28 2.18 -4.63
C VAL A 38 3.90 2.45 -3.18
N LEU A 39 3.30 1.47 -2.54
CA LEU A 39 2.77 1.64 -1.19
C LEU A 39 3.42 0.67 -0.21
N SER A 40 3.70 1.16 0.99
CA SER A 40 4.09 0.32 2.13
C SER A 40 2.85 -0.23 2.82
N ALA A 41 3.03 -1.25 3.65
CA ALA A 41 1.99 -1.71 4.56
C ALA A 41 1.61 -0.56 5.51
N MET A 42 0.36 -0.55 5.97
CA MET A 42 -0.05 0.38 7.02
C MET A 42 0.77 0.14 8.27
N GLY A 43 1.36 1.21 8.84
CA GLY A 43 2.32 1.08 9.95
C GLY A 43 1.78 0.29 11.13
N LYS A 44 0.53 0.50 11.50
CA LYS A 44 -0.12 -0.23 12.58
C LYS A 44 -0.18 -1.73 12.33
N TYR A 45 -0.50 -2.13 11.10
CA TYR A 45 -0.57 -3.55 10.73
C TYR A 45 0.81 -4.19 10.70
N THR A 46 1.83 -3.46 10.31
CA THR A 46 3.21 -3.96 10.35
C THR A 46 3.59 -4.33 11.78
N ASP A 47 3.32 -3.46 12.74
CA ASP A 47 3.61 -3.72 14.15
C ASP A 47 2.82 -4.91 14.68
N GLU A 48 1.56 -5.02 14.33
CA GLU A 48 0.72 -6.17 14.73
C GLU A 48 1.24 -7.47 14.14
N LEU A 49 1.64 -7.48 12.87
CA LEU A 49 2.19 -8.67 12.22
C LEU A 49 3.49 -9.12 12.87
N ILE A 50 4.37 -8.19 13.20
CA ILE A 50 5.64 -8.50 13.89
C ILE A 50 5.35 -9.11 15.26
N THR A 51 4.42 -8.53 16.01
CA THR A 51 4.04 -9.02 17.33
C THR A 51 3.48 -10.43 17.24
N MET A 52 2.57 -10.68 16.33
CA MET A 52 1.99 -12.02 16.12
C MET A 52 3.05 -13.04 15.73
N ALA A 53 3.94 -12.68 14.83
CA ALA A 53 5.01 -13.58 14.38
C ALA A 53 5.93 -13.98 15.53
N ARG A 54 6.29 -13.03 16.39
CA ARG A 54 7.15 -13.29 17.55
C ARG A 54 6.45 -14.06 18.65
N ASP A 55 5.14 -13.91 18.79
CA ASP A 55 4.35 -14.72 19.71
C ASP A 55 4.32 -16.18 19.28
N VAL A 56 4.27 -16.43 17.98
CA VAL A 56 4.29 -17.79 17.43
C VAL A 56 5.70 -18.39 17.48
N ASN A 57 6.72 -17.59 17.21
CA ASN A 57 8.11 -18.01 17.20
C ASN A 57 9.01 -16.83 17.56
N GLU A 58 9.78 -16.96 18.64
CA GLU A 58 10.69 -15.91 19.10
C GLU A 58 11.72 -15.49 18.06
N LYS A 59 12.08 -16.40 17.16
CA LYS A 59 12.99 -16.15 16.06
C LYS A 59 12.34 -16.53 14.74
N PRO A 60 11.41 -15.71 14.23
CA PRO A 60 10.71 -16.05 13.01
C PRO A 60 11.69 -16.13 11.82
N PRO A 61 11.54 -17.15 10.96
CA PRO A 61 12.36 -17.22 9.74
C PRO A 61 12.16 -15.98 8.88
N LYS A 62 13.26 -15.45 8.34
CA LYS A 62 13.22 -14.24 7.52
C LYS A 62 12.27 -14.39 6.32
N ARG A 63 12.30 -15.54 5.67
CA ARG A 63 11.44 -15.84 4.52
C ARG A 63 9.95 -15.67 4.86
N GLU A 64 9.54 -16.16 6.02
CA GLU A 64 8.14 -16.08 6.45
C GLU A 64 7.78 -14.65 6.88
N MET A 65 8.71 -13.93 7.50
CA MET A 65 8.52 -12.52 7.82
C MET A 65 8.34 -11.69 6.55
N ASP A 66 9.16 -11.95 5.53
CA ASP A 66 9.05 -11.25 4.24
C ASP A 66 7.67 -11.49 3.60
N MET A 67 7.13 -12.70 3.73
CA MET A 67 5.79 -13.02 3.25
C MET A 67 4.73 -12.17 3.95
N LEU A 68 4.80 -12.05 5.28
CA LEU A 68 3.86 -11.23 6.05
C LEU A 68 3.92 -9.77 5.65
N PHE A 69 5.12 -9.22 5.46
CA PHE A 69 5.28 -7.83 5.01
C PHE A 69 4.69 -7.63 3.61
N THR A 70 4.89 -8.58 2.72
CA THR A 70 4.32 -8.53 1.36
C THR A 70 2.79 -8.51 1.42
N ILE A 71 2.18 -9.33 2.26
CA ILE A 71 0.73 -9.35 2.46
C ILE A 71 0.23 -7.98 2.94
N GLY A 72 0.94 -7.39 3.89
CA GLY A 72 0.61 -6.05 4.39
C GLY A 72 0.66 -4.98 3.30
N GLU A 73 1.67 -5.03 2.43
CA GLU A 73 1.79 -4.13 1.30
C GLU A 73 0.66 -4.33 0.28
N GLN A 74 0.29 -5.59 0.02
CA GLN A 74 -0.81 -5.92 -0.88
C GLN A 74 -2.16 -5.40 -0.37
N MET A 75 -2.38 -5.39 0.95
CA MET A 75 -3.58 -4.79 1.53
C MET A 75 -3.68 -3.30 1.18
N SER A 76 -2.58 -2.56 1.34
CA SER A 76 -2.55 -1.13 1.01
C SER A 76 -2.85 -0.89 -0.47
N VAL A 77 -2.26 -1.71 -1.33
CA VAL A 77 -2.47 -1.61 -2.78
C VAL A 77 -3.94 -1.85 -3.15
N ALA A 78 -4.54 -2.89 -2.58
CA ALA A 78 -5.95 -3.21 -2.85
C ALA A 78 -6.88 -2.08 -2.38
N LEU A 79 -6.65 -1.56 -1.19
CA LEU A 79 -7.47 -0.47 -0.64
C LEU A 79 -7.32 0.81 -1.47
N MET A 80 -6.11 1.10 -1.95
CA MET A 80 -5.86 2.25 -2.82
C MET A 80 -6.59 2.11 -4.15
N ALA A 81 -6.56 0.93 -4.75
CA ALA A 81 -7.29 0.66 -5.98
C ALA A 81 -8.80 0.85 -5.79
N MET A 82 -9.34 0.41 -4.66
CA MET A 82 -10.75 0.62 -4.32
C MET A 82 -11.08 2.10 -4.16
N ALA A 83 -10.20 2.88 -3.52
CA ALA A 83 -10.39 4.31 -3.34
C ALA A 83 -10.40 5.05 -4.69
N MET A 84 -9.49 4.70 -5.58
CA MET A 84 -9.43 5.28 -6.92
C MET A 84 -10.67 4.93 -7.75
N ASP A 85 -11.12 3.69 -7.66
CA ASP A 85 -12.36 3.27 -8.33
C ASP A 85 -13.55 4.10 -7.86
N LYS A 86 -13.67 4.31 -6.55
CA LYS A 86 -14.72 5.14 -5.99
C LYS A 86 -14.67 6.59 -6.51
N LEU A 87 -13.47 7.09 -6.74
CA LEU A 87 -13.26 8.45 -7.27
C LEU A 87 -13.38 8.53 -8.79
N GLY A 88 -13.72 7.42 -9.45
CA GLY A 88 -13.98 7.39 -10.89
C GLY A 88 -12.74 7.23 -11.76
N VAL A 89 -11.61 6.89 -11.19
CA VAL A 89 -10.37 6.67 -11.93
C VAL A 89 -9.96 5.20 -11.81
N PRO A 90 -9.99 4.44 -12.90
CA PRO A 90 -9.63 3.02 -12.84
C PRO A 90 -8.15 2.84 -12.50
N ALA A 91 -7.89 1.88 -11.65
CA ALA A 91 -6.54 1.51 -11.25
C ALA A 91 -6.40 0.00 -11.26
N VAL A 92 -5.20 -0.48 -11.58
CA VAL A 92 -4.90 -1.91 -11.58
C VAL A 92 -3.84 -2.16 -10.52
N SER A 93 -4.16 -3.07 -9.59
CA SER A 93 -3.17 -3.53 -8.61
C SER A 93 -2.24 -4.54 -9.26
N LEU A 94 -0.94 -4.41 -8.98
CA LEU A 94 0.06 -5.36 -9.44
C LEU A 94 0.56 -6.17 -8.24
N ASN A 95 0.44 -7.48 -8.36
CA ASN A 95 0.92 -8.40 -7.34
C ASN A 95 2.34 -8.85 -7.70
N LYS A 96 3.19 -8.91 -6.68
CA LYS A 96 4.47 -9.59 -6.82
C LYS A 96 4.20 -11.11 -6.88
N SER A 97 4.57 -11.69 -7.97
CA SER A 97 4.54 -13.14 -8.09
C SER A 97 5.72 -13.77 -7.36
#